data_bd2280c51b0174ed0078a65a7254d838
#
_entry.id   bd2280c51b0174ed0078a65a7254d838
#
_cell.length_a   1.000
_cell.length_b   1.000
_cell.length_c   1.000
_cell.angle_alpha   90.00
_cell.angle_beta   90.00
_cell.angle_gamma   90.00
#
_symmetry.space_group_name_H-M   'P 1'
#
loop_
_entity.id
_entity.type
_entity.pdbx_description
1 polymer ?
#
loop_
_entity_poly.entity_id
_entity_poly.type
_entity_poly.pdbx_seq_one_letter_code
_entity_poly.pdbx_strand_id
1 'polypeptide(L)'
;VLVGGFLGAGKTTLILRAAETLRRRGLRAAVITNDQDSGLVDTRSSEVSGFDTREVAGGCFCCRFSDLLDAAEQLTDWSPDVIFAEPVGSCVDISATILQPFKAFHRHQFRLAPYTVLADPSLAERVFGGQADTDVSFLYRQQIAEADLLCLTKADLGARAPSLPVPVDLRVSAVSGEGVEAWLDEVLHSSRVVGARLLDVDYARYAEAEAALGWLNLHAEILLREAQSPAALAGPLLDHLDRALTGAGMPIAHLKIFDQAESGYVKAGIVANGAEPRADGDLAASPAERHELVINLRAIGEPTSLDAMVRDALDRIDGEVTIRHLGAFRPAPPQPEHRFTEVAGG
;
A
#
# COMPACT_ATOMS: atom_id res chain seq x y z
N VAL A 1 13.19 1.07 -7.62
CA VAL A 1 12.68 2.17 -6.77
C VAL A 1 11.76 1.57 -5.71
N LEU A 2 12.14 1.67 -4.41
CA LEU A 2 11.26 1.28 -3.31
C LEU A 2 10.46 2.50 -2.83
N VAL A 3 9.13 2.30 -2.67
CA VAL A 3 8.20 3.34 -2.22
C VAL A 3 7.47 2.85 -0.98
N GLY A 4 7.96 3.27 0.18
CA GLY A 4 7.38 2.97 1.49
C GLY A 4 6.42 4.05 1.98
N GLY A 5 5.95 3.86 3.20
CA GLY A 5 5.00 4.74 3.86
C GLY A 5 3.81 3.96 4.42
N PHE A 6 3.17 4.52 5.41
CA PHE A 6 2.12 3.84 6.16
C PHE A 6 0.89 3.50 5.29
N LEU A 7 0.05 2.64 5.82
CA LEU A 7 -1.23 2.27 5.21
C LEU A 7 -2.02 3.54 4.81
N GLY A 8 -2.51 3.57 3.57
CA GLY A 8 -3.25 4.73 3.04
C GLY A 8 -2.43 5.97 2.67
N ALA A 9 -1.09 5.92 2.74
CA ALA A 9 -0.23 7.04 2.33
C ALA A 9 -0.26 7.33 0.82
N GLY A 10 -0.81 6.44 0.00
CA GLY A 10 -0.94 6.65 -1.45
C GLY A 10 0.20 6.06 -2.29
N LYS A 11 0.91 5.06 -1.75
CA LYS A 11 2.04 4.39 -2.43
C LYS A 11 1.66 3.88 -3.81
N THR A 12 0.69 2.98 -3.89
CA THR A 12 0.21 2.40 -5.16
C THR A 12 -0.22 3.47 -6.15
N THR A 13 -0.98 4.48 -5.68
CA THR A 13 -1.46 5.57 -6.54
C THR A 13 -0.30 6.38 -7.12
N LEU A 14 0.74 6.66 -6.30
CA LEU A 14 1.94 7.36 -6.78
C LEU A 14 2.74 6.50 -7.78
N ILE A 15 2.91 5.21 -7.48
CA ILE A 15 3.61 4.26 -8.36
C ILE A 15 2.92 4.19 -9.73
N LEU A 16 1.60 3.99 -9.77
CA LEU A 16 0.85 3.92 -11.01
C LEU A 16 0.90 5.24 -11.80
N ARG A 17 0.80 6.38 -11.10
CA ARG A 17 0.95 7.70 -11.74
C ARG A 17 2.35 7.91 -12.31
N ALA A 18 3.37 7.48 -11.60
CA ALA A 18 4.76 7.54 -12.03
C ALA A 18 5.02 6.62 -13.22
N ALA A 19 4.53 5.38 -13.18
CA ALA A 19 4.64 4.42 -14.27
C ALA A 19 3.98 4.95 -15.56
N GLU A 20 2.80 5.56 -15.44
CA GLU A 20 2.14 6.24 -16.55
C GLU A 20 2.95 7.44 -17.09
N THR A 21 3.58 8.18 -16.19
CA THR A 21 4.45 9.31 -16.58
C THR A 21 5.67 8.81 -17.33
N LEU A 22 6.31 7.71 -16.87
CA LEU A 22 7.42 7.07 -17.57
C LEU A 22 7.00 6.51 -18.94
N ARG A 23 5.82 5.87 -19.02
CA ARG A 23 5.27 5.39 -20.30
C ARG A 23 5.13 6.51 -21.34
N ARG A 24 4.67 7.69 -20.91
CA ARG A 24 4.58 8.88 -21.78
C ARG A 24 5.96 9.43 -22.20
N ARG A 25 7.00 9.18 -21.41
CA ARG A 25 8.40 9.46 -21.75
C ARG A 25 9.04 8.38 -22.64
N GLY A 26 8.28 7.32 -23.03
CA GLY A 26 8.76 6.19 -23.81
C GLY A 26 9.57 5.17 -23.00
N LEU A 27 9.50 5.23 -21.67
CA LEU A 27 10.16 4.30 -20.75
C LEU A 27 9.17 3.23 -20.25
N ARG A 28 9.68 2.02 -20.03
CA ARG A 28 8.91 0.89 -19.52
C ARG A 28 9.05 0.81 -18.02
N ALA A 29 7.93 0.74 -17.33
CA ALA A 29 7.86 0.54 -15.88
C ALA A 29 7.20 -0.81 -15.57
N ALA A 30 7.73 -1.50 -14.56
CA ALA A 30 7.12 -2.68 -13.97
C ALA A 30 6.89 -2.45 -12.46
N VAL A 31 6.00 -3.24 -11.87
CA VAL A 31 5.57 -3.06 -10.48
C VAL A 31 5.70 -4.37 -9.70
N ILE A 32 6.23 -4.31 -8.49
CA ILE A 32 6.18 -5.40 -7.52
C ILE A 32 5.35 -4.92 -6.33
N THR A 33 4.25 -5.61 -6.08
CA THR A 33 3.39 -5.38 -4.91
C THR A 33 3.68 -6.40 -3.82
N ASN A 34 3.39 -6.07 -2.58
CA ASN A 34 3.62 -6.96 -1.44
C ASN A 34 2.49 -6.91 -0.43
N ASP A 35 2.08 -8.08 0.03
CA ASP A 35 1.20 -8.22 1.20
C ASP A 35 1.51 -9.50 1.99
N GLN A 36 0.95 -9.55 3.20
CA GLN A 36 0.96 -10.70 4.10
C GLN A 36 0.12 -11.89 3.58
N ASP A 37 -0.79 -11.66 2.61
CA ASP A 37 -1.67 -12.65 1.99
C ASP A 37 -1.90 -12.28 0.52
N SER A 38 -2.51 -13.15 -0.26
CA SER A 38 -2.80 -12.95 -1.70
C SER A 38 -4.10 -12.18 -1.95
N GLY A 39 -4.28 -11.68 -3.19
CA GLY A 39 -5.53 -11.07 -3.63
C GLY A 39 -5.66 -9.60 -3.26
N LEU A 40 -4.70 -8.79 -3.71
CA LEU A 40 -4.65 -7.37 -3.37
C LEU A 40 -5.44 -6.49 -4.33
N VAL A 41 -6.14 -5.51 -3.76
CA VAL A 41 -6.66 -4.34 -4.50
C VAL A 41 -5.55 -3.64 -5.28
N ASP A 42 -4.35 -3.53 -4.70
CA ASP A 42 -3.23 -2.82 -5.33
C ASP A 42 -2.67 -3.59 -6.53
N THR A 43 -2.56 -4.92 -6.45
CA THR A 43 -2.18 -5.79 -7.58
C THR A 43 -3.20 -5.68 -8.71
N ARG A 44 -4.51 -5.81 -8.41
CA ARG A 44 -5.59 -5.65 -9.42
C ARG A 44 -5.56 -4.28 -10.07
N SER A 45 -5.35 -3.21 -9.29
CA SER A 45 -5.25 -1.85 -9.82
C SER A 45 -4.08 -1.69 -10.80
N SER A 46 -2.94 -2.33 -10.53
CA SER A 46 -1.77 -2.31 -11.40
C SER A 46 -2.00 -3.08 -12.71
N GLU A 47 -2.56 -4.30 -12.61
CA GLU A 47 -2.89 -5.15 -13.76
C GLU A 47 -3.88 -4.48 -14.71
N VAL A 48 -4.96 -3.90 -14.17
CA VAL A 48 -5.97 -3.18 -14.97
C VAL A 48 -5.38 -1.93 -15.62
N SER A 49 -4.39 -1.29 -14.99
CA SER A 49 -3.66 -0.17 -15.56
C SER A 49 -2.68 -0.58 -16.68
N GLY A 50 -2.53 -1.89 -16.92
CA GLY A 50 -1.73 -2.45 -18.01
C GLY A 50 -0.22 -2.41 -17.77
N PHE A 51 0.21 -2.45 -16.51
CA PHE A 51 1.62 -2.58 -16.15
C PHE A 51 2.00 -4.04 -15.86
N ASP A 52 3.21 -4.41 -16.24
CA ASP A 52 3.80 -5.69 -15.89
C ASP A 52 3.96 -5.76 -14.36
N THR A 53 3.21 -6.65 -13.73
CA THR A 53 3.10 -6.71 -12.27
C THR A 53 3.49 -8.08 -11.75
N ARG A 54 4.18 -8.11 -10.60
CA ARG A 54 4.39 -9.30 -9.78
C ARG A 54 3.94 -9.03 -8.37
N GLU A 55 3.36 -10.05 -7.74
CA GLU A 55 2.95 -9.99 -6.34
C GLU A 55 3.86 -10.90 -5.52
N VAL A 56 4.41 -10.38 -4.42
CA VAL A 56 5.06 -11.16 -3.37
C VAL A 56 4.07 -11.27 -2.22
N ALA A 57 3.53 -12.48 -2.02
CA ALA A 57 2.52 -12.75 -1.00
C ALA A 57 3.04 -13.66 0.12
N GLY A 58 2.32 -13.69 1.23
CA GLY A 58 2.61 -14.59 2.37
C GLY A 58 3.70 -14.07 3.32
N GLY A 59 3.99 -12.78 3.28
CA GLY A 59 4.91 -12.10 4.18
C GLY A 59 5.46 -10.82 3.60
N CYS A 60 5.99 -9.94 4.44
CA CYS A 60 6.63 -8.71 4.00
C CYS A 60 7.94 -8.99 3.23
N PHE A 61 8.37 -8.06 2.39
CA PHE A 61 9.61 -8.18 1.61
C PHE A 61 10.85 -8.55 2.45
N CYS A 62 10.95 -8.08 3.67
CA CYS A 62 12.08 -8.40 4.55
C CYS A 62 12.11 -9.89 4.93
N CYS A 63 10.94 -10.50 5.14
CA CYS A 63 10.79 -11.93 5.46
C CYS A 63 10.76 -12.83 4.22
N ARG A 64 10.62 -12.24 3.04
CA ARG A 64 10.51 -12.86 1.72
C ARG A 64 11.46 -12.18 0.73
N PHE A 65 12.69 -11.88 1.18
CA PHE A 65 13.67 -11.19 0.33
C PHE A 65 14.00 -12.00 -0.93
N SER A 66 14.14 -13.31 -0.79
CA SER A 66 14.37 -14.20 -1.93
C SER A 66 13.25 -14.13 -2.96
N ASP A 67 11.98 -14.07 -2.53
CA ASP A 67 10.85 -13.94 -3.45
C ASP A 67 10.79 -12.55 -4.11
N LEU A 68 11.16 -11.50 -3.39
CA LEU A 68 11.30 -10.15 -3.97
C LEU A 68 12.37 -10.14 -5.05
N LEU A 69 13.50 -10.80 -4.81
CA LEU A 69 14.58 -10.92 -5.78
C LEU A 69 14.10 -11.69 -7.01
N ASP A 70 13.49 -12.86 -6.82
CA ASP A 70 12.95 -13.69 -7.91
C ASP A 70 11.93 -12.90 -8.75
N ALA A 71 11.03 -12.15 -8.10
CA ALA A 71 10.06 -11.28 -8.79
C ALA A 71 10.76 -10.20 -9.62
N ALA A 72 11.80 -9.56 -9.05
CA ALA A 72 12.57 -8.54 -9.76
C ALA A 72 13.34 -9.13 -10.96
N GLU A 73 13.94 -10.32 -10.80
CA GLU A 73 14.64 -11.03 -11.89
C GLU A 73 13.68 -11.43 -13.01
N GLN A 74 12.50 -12.00 -12.69
CA GLN A 74 11.49 -12.34 -13.70
C GLN A 74 11.03 -11.12 -14.50
N LEU A 75 10.90 -9.95 -13.86
CA LEU A 75 10.54 -8.73 -14.56
C LEU A 75 11.62 -8.26 -15.54
N THR A 76 12.90 -8.63 -15.35
CA THR A 76 13.97 -8.25 -16.28
C THR A 76 13.79 -8.86 -17.67
N ASP A 77 13.06 -9.98 -17.81
CA ASP A 77 12.72 -10.60 -19.10
C ASP A 77 11.92 -9.64 -20.00
N TRP A 78 11.15 -8.73 -19.40
CA TRP A 78 10.41 -7.70 -20.13
C TRP A 78 11.21 -6.43 -20.36
N SER A 79 12.47 -6.41 -19.91
CA SER A 79 13.42 -5.29 -20.03
C SER A 79 12.82 -3.95 -19.59
N PRO A 80 12.30 -3.80 -18.37
CA PRO A 80 11.82 -2.53 -17.85
C PRO A 80 12.99 -1.58 -17.62
N ASP A 81 12.76 -0.27 -17.83
CA ASP A 81 13.72 0.76 -17.46
C ASP A 81 13.68 1.03 -15.95
N VAL A 82 12.50 0.85 -15.34
CA VAL A 82 12.27 1.07 -13.91
C VAL A 82 11.37 -0.03 -13.33
N ILE A 83 11.78 -0.62 -12.22
CA ILE A 83 10.94 -1.48 -11.39
C ILE A 83 10.59 -0.72 -10.12
N PHE A 84 9.30 -0.48 -9.90
CA PHE A 84 8.78 0.03 -8.63
C PHE A 84 8.45 -1.14 -7.70
N ALA A 85 8.85 -1.07 -6.45
CA ALA A 85 8.49 -2.05 -5.43
C ALA A 85 7.79 -1.36 -4.25
N GLU A 86 6.60 -1.85 -3.94
CA GLU A 86 5.76 -1.37 -2.84
C GLU A 86 5.80 -2.36 -1.68
N PRO A 87 6.53 -2.07 -0.59
CA PRO A 87 6.49 -2.91 0.61
C PRO A 87 5.15 -2.77 1.34
N VAL A 88 4.84 -3.75 2.18
CA VAL A 88 3.67 -3.71 3.07
C VAL A 88 3.66 -2.41 3.88
N GLY A 89 2.48 -1.79 4.02
CA GLY A 89 2.35 -0.46 4.62
C GLY A 89 2.67 -0.37 6.11
N SER A 90 2.84 -1.49 6.82
CA SER A 90 3.30 -1.55 8.22
C SER A 90 4.80 -1.81 8.35
N CYS A 91 5.49 -2.21 7.27
CA CYS A 91 6.91 -2.57 7.33
C CYS A 91 7.80 -1.41 7.73
N VAL A 92 8.80 -1.73 8.55
CA VAL A 92 9.91 -0.86 8.95
C VAL A 92 11.23 -1.60 8.77
N ASP A 93 12.37 -0.94 8.96
CA ASP A 93 13.72 -1.49 8.81
C ASP A 93 14.08 -1.93 7.37
N ILE A 94 13.41 -1.31 6.39
CA ILE A 94 13.59 -1.58 4.95
C ILE A 94 15.03 -1.32 4.50
N SER A 95 15.66 -0.28 5.05
CA SER A 95 17.05 0.04 4.74
C SER A 95 17.98 -1.12 5.10
N ALA A 96 17.85 -1.66 6.31
CA ALA A 96 18.72 -2.73 6.81
C ALA A 96 18.39 -4.11 6.19
N THR A 97 17.13 -4.36 5.87
CA THR A 97 16.65 -5.70 5.51
C THR A 97 16.48 -5.91 4.01
N ILE A 98 16.36 -4.83 3.24
CA ILE A 98 16.16 -4.87 1.77
C ILE A 98 17.28 -4.14 1.05
N LEU A 99 17.51 -2.85 1.34
CA LEU A 99 18.44 -2.05 0.56
C LEU A 99 19.90 -2.50 0.73
N GLN A 100 20.33 -2.80 1.97
CA GLN A 100 21.69 -3.27 2.18
C GLN A 100 21.95 -4.64 1.55
N PRO A 101 21.07 -5.67 1.65
CA PRO A 101 21.22 -6.92 0.92
C PRO A 101 21.34 -6.72 -0.60
N PHE A 102 20.47 -5.90 -1.21
CA PHE A 102 20.60 -5.59 -2.64
C PHE A 102 21.94 -4.96 -2.97
N LYS A 103 22.41 -3.98 -2.18
CA LYS A 103 23.74 -3.36 -2.38
C LYS A 103 24.88 -4.35 -2.23
N ALA A 104 24.80 -5.23 -1.24
CA ALA A 104 25.88 -6.18 -0.95
C ALA A 104 25.96 -7.30 -1.99
N PHE A 105 24.82 -7.83 -2.44
CA PHE A 105 24.77 -9.06 -3.20
C PHE A 105 24.36 -8.88 -4.67
N HIS A 106 23.55 -7.84 -5.00
CA HIS A 106 22.90 -7.71 -6.31
C HIS A 106 23.19 -6.37 -7.03
N ARG A 107 24.21 -5.60 -6.60
CA ARG A 107 24.57 -4.29 -7.19
C ARG A 107 24.95 -4.35 -8.68
N HIS A 108 25.31 -5.53 -9.20
CA HIS A 108 25.67 -5.73 -10.60
C HIS A 108 24.44 -5.94 -11.49
N GLN A 109 23.32 -6.31 -10.90
CA GLN A 109 22.04 -6.57 -11.58
C GLN A 109 21.10 -5.38 -11.48
N PHE A 110 21.04 -4.72 -10.30
CA PHE A 110 20.10 -3.66 -10.00
C PHE A 110 20.79 -2.40 -9.51
N ARG A 111 20.35 -1.27 -10.04
CA ARG A 111 20.66 0.04 -9.49
C ARG A 111 19.53 0.48 -8.57
N LEU A 112 19.83 0.73 -7.30
CA LEU A 112 18.86 1.19 -6.34
C LEU A 112 18.68 2.71 -6.40
N ALA A 113 17.42 3.15 -6.27
CA ALA A 113 17.06 4.55 -6.06
C ALA A 113 16.97 4.87 -4.56
N PRO A 114 17.06 6.15 -4.16
CA PRO A 114 16.80 6.56 -2.80
C PRO A 114 15.45 6.04 -2.28
N TYR A 115 15.44 5.49 -1.07
CA TYR A 115 14.23 4.97 -0.45
C TYR A 115 13.24 6.11 -0.18
N THR A 116 12.16 6.12 -0.93
CA THR A 116 11.11 7.09 -0.78
C THR A 116 10.12 6.63 0.30
N VAL A 117 9.88 7.46 1.31
CA VAL A 117 8.80 7.26 2.27
C VAL A 117 7.74 8.34 2.07
N LEU A 118 6.49 7.89 1.93
CA LEU A 118 5.33 8.75 1.77
C LEU A 118 4.70 9.04 3.13
N ALA A 119 4.59 10.32 3.47
CA ALA A 119 3.94 10.80 4.68
C ALA A 119 2.60 11.45 4.36
N ASP A 120 1.50 10.87 4.87
CA ASP A 120 0.18 11.50 4.86
C ASP A 120 0.16 12.65 5.88
N PRO A 121 -0.15 13.89 5.48
CA PRO A 121 -0.19 15.03 6.38
C PRO A 121 -1.13 14.86 7.57
N SER A 122 -2.32 14.28 7.35
CA SER A 122 -3.34 14.11 8.39
C SER A 122 -2.92 13.07 9.43
N LEU A 123 -2.31 11.97 8.99
CA LEU A 123 -1.77 10.97 9.90
C LEU A 123 -0.54 11.52 10.65
N ALA A 124 0.33 12.22 9.95
CA ALA A 124 1.49 12.87 10.54
C ALA A 124 1.09 13.85 11.66
N GLU A 125 0.07 14.68 11.42
CA GLU A 125 -0.45 15.59 12.44
C GLU A 125 -0.96 14.86 13.68
N ARG A 126 -1.73 13.77 13.49
CA ARG A 126 -2.22 12.94 14.61
C ARG A 126 -1.10 12.26 15.38
N VAL A 127 -0.12 11.67 14.67
CA VAL A 127 1.02 10.95 15.30
C VAL A 127 1.89 11.90 16.09
N PHE A 128 2.27 13.03 15.52
CA PHE A 128 3.17 13.97 16.18
C PHE A 128 2.44 14.90 17.15
N GLY A 129 1.11 15.04 17.01
CA GLY A 129 0.23 15.69 17.97
C GLY A 129 -0.21 14.81 19.15
N GLY A 130 0.20 13.53 19.17
CA GLY A 130 -0.13 12.59 20.26
C GLY A 130 -1.59 12.10 20.26
N GLN A 131 -2.27 12.15 19.12
CA GLN A 131 -3.67 11.77 18.96
C GLN A 131 -3.86 10.43 18.23
N ALA A 132 -2.79 9.87 17.67
CA ALA A 132 -2.83 8.56 17.04
C ALA A 132 -2.56 7.45 18.07
N ASP A 133 -3.03 6.25 17.74
CA ASP A 133 -2.71 5.05 18.48
C ASP A 133 -1.19 4.86 18.67
N THR A 134 -0.77 4.24 19.77
CA THR A 134 0.64 4.09 20.15
C THR A 134 1.39 3.16 19.20
N ASP A 135 0.73 2.10 18.71
CA ASP A 135 1.32 1.12 17.78
C ASP A 135 1.45 1.71 16.38
N VAL A 136 0.40 2.37 15.90
CA VAL A 136 0.43 3.14 14.66
C VAL A 136 1.51 4.23 14.72
N SER A 137 1.60 4.94 15.84
CA SER A 137 2.61 5.99 16.04
C SER A 137 4.03 5.45 16.02
N PHE A 138 4.26 4.26 16.61
CA PHE A 138 5.56 3.62 16.57
C PHE A 138 5.97 3.28 15.13
N LEU A 139 5.13 2.54 14.38
CA LEU A 139 5.43 2.14 13.00
C LEU A 139 5.67 3.37 12.11
N TYR A 140 4.80 4.36 12.19
CA TYR A 140 4.89 5.57 11.37
C TYR A 140 6.19 6.36 11.64
N ARG A 141 6.60 6.50 12.90
CA ARG A 141 7.84 7.20 13.28
C ARG A 141 9.08 6.48 12.75
N GLN A 142 9.10 5.14 12.82
CA GLN A 142 10.20 4.35 12.28
C GLN A 142 10.32 4.55 10.75
N GLN A 143 9.20 4.45 10.02
CA GLN A 143 9.20 4.65 8.57
C GLN A 143 9.74 6.03 8.17
N ILE A 144 9.30 7.09 8.85
CA ILE A 144 9.81 8.45 8.57
C ILE A 144 11.30 8.56 8.88
N ALA A 145 11.77 7.94 9.96
CA ALA A 145 13.16 8.03 10.39
C ALA A 145 14.13 7.37 9.40
N GLU A 146 13.72 6.31 8.69
CA GLU A 146 14.58 5.57 7.76
C GLU A 146 14.56 6.12 6.31
N ALA A 147 13.73 7.12 6.01
CA ALA A 147 13.59 7.65 4.65
C ALA A 147 14.87 8.28 4.12
N ASP A 148 15.33 7.88 2.93
CA ASP A 148 16.36 8.64 2.18
C ASP A 148 15.74 9.89 1.55
N LEU A 149 14.47 9.77 1.13
CA LEU A 149 13.66 10.82 0.51
C LEU A 149 12.26 10.81 1.16
N LEU A 150 11.95 11.85 1.93
CA LEU A 150 10.65 12.02 2.57
C LEU A 150 9.72 12.87 1.73
N CYS A 151 8.62 12.27 1.25
CA CYS A 151 7.61 12.96 0.44
C CYS A 151 6.32 13.17 1.23
N LEU A 152 5.87 14.41 1.37
CA LEU A 152 4.54 14.71 1.88
C LEU A 152 3.52 14.51 0.76
N THR A 153 2.58 13.58 0.98
CA THR A 153 1.58 13.22 -0.02
C THR A 153 0.31 14.06 0.05
N LYS A 154 -0.61 13.85 -0.91
CA LYS A 154 -1.93 14.51 -0.95
C LYS A 154 -1.81 16.05 -0.96
N ALA A 155 -0.82 16.57 -1.71
CA ALA A 155 -0.57 18.01 -1.83
C ALA A 155 -1.80 18.77 -2.34
N ASP A 156 -2.64 18.10 -3.17
CA ASP A 156 -3.92 18.59 -3.69
C ASP A 156 -4.93 18.99 -2.61
N LEU A 157 -4.81 18.45 -1.39
CA LEU A 157 -5.71 18.80 -0.29
C LEU A 157 -5.31 20.11 0.44
N GLY A 158 -4.21 20.74 0.03
CA GLY A 158 -3.76 22.01 0.63
C GLY A 158 -3.38 21.92 2.11
N ALA A 159 -3.23 20.72 2.65
CA ALA A 159 -2.88 20.52 4.06
C ALA A 159 -1.53 21.19 4.38
N ARG A 160 -1.47 21.87 5.51
CA ARG A 160 -0.22 22.43 6.02
C ARG A 160 0.75 21.29 6.34
N ALA A 161 2.02 21.48 6.00
CA ALA A 161 3.05 20.52 6.40
C ALA A 161 3.12 20.43 7.93
N PRO A 162 2.91 19.23 8.52
CA PRO A 162 3.09 19.07 9.96
C PRO A 162 4.57 19.25 10.32
N SER A 163 4.83 19.54 11.60
CA SER A 163 6.21 19.53 12.10
C SER A 163 6.70 18.09 12.21
N LEU A 164 7.62 17.70 11.34
CA LEU A 164 8.22 16.36 11.31
C LEU A 164 9.64 16.38 11.90
N PRO A 165 10.14 15.27 12.46
CA PRO A 165 11.49 15.19 13.01
C PRO A 165 12.58 15.20 11.93
N VAL A 166 12.22 14.97 10.68
CA VAL A 166 13.10 15.01 9.51
C VAL A 166 12.53 15.99 8.48
N PRO A 167 13.39 16.64 7.68
CA PRO A 167 12.92 17.55 6.63
C PRO A 167 12.04 16.82 5.60
N VAL A 168 10.99 17.48 5.14
CA VAL A 168 10.24 17.07 3.96
C VAL A 168 11.03 17.50 2.72
N ASP A 169 11.40 16.55 1.88
CA ASP A 169 12.15 16.82 0.66
C ASP A 169 11.23 17.32 -0.46
N LEU A 170 10.09 16.66 -0.66
CA LEU A 170 9.14 16.97 -1.73
C LEU A 170 7.68 16.93 -1.24
N ARG A 171 6.83 17.62 -1.96
CA ARG A 171 5.37 17.49 -1.86
C ARG A 171 4.86 16.87 -3.15
N VAL A 172 3.98 15.87 -3.04
CA VAL A 172 3.46 15.16 -4.20
C VAL A 172 1.95 14.93 -4.09
N SER A 173 1.27 14.98 -5.21
CA SER A 173 -0.09 14.46 -5.35
C SER A 173 -0.15 13.49 -6.52
N ALA A 174 -0.42 12.24 -6.24
CA ALA A 174 -0.64 11.25 -7.30
C ALA A 174 -1.93 11.54 -8.10
N VAL A 175 -2.92 12.17 -7.48
CA VAL A 175 -4.21 12.52 -8.12
C VAL A 175 -4.04 13.67 -9.10
N SER A 176 -3.51 14.81 -8.67
CA SER A 176 -3.31 15.98 -9.55
C SER A 176 -2.07 15.85 -10.46
N GLY A 177 -1.09 15.03 -10.07
CA GLY A 177 0.23 14.95 -10.71
C GLY A 177 1.24 15.95 -10.18
N GLU A 178 0.86 16.81 -9.24
CA GLU A 178 1.76 17.78 -8.62
C GLU A 178 2.98 17.08 -8.00
N GLY A 179 4.18 17.55 -8.32
CA GLY A 179 5.45 17.07 -7.77
C GLY A 179 5.90 15.70 -8.26
N VAL A 180 5.09 14.95 -9.05
CA VAL A 180 5.43 13.59 -9.53
C VAL A 180 6.64 13.61 -10.45
N GLU A 181 6.73 14.57 -11.37
CA GLU A 181 7.87 14.73 -12.26
C GLU A 181 9.17 15.02 -11.48
N ALA A 182 9.11 15.94 -10.51
CA ALA A 182 10.26 16.28 -9.67
C ALA A 182 10.70 15.09 -8.80
N TRP A 183 9.73 14.30 -8.29
CA TRP A 183 10.01 13.09 -7.56
C TRP A 183 10.69 12.03 -8.45
N LEU A 184 10.20 11.81 -9.68
CA LEU A 184 10.81 10.90 -10.64
C LEU A 184 12.24 11.31 -10.97
N ASP A 185 12.48 12.59 -11.21
CA ASP A 185 13.81 13.09 -11.50
C ASP A 185 14.76 12.88 -10.31
N GLU A 186 14.28 13.10 -9.07
CA GLU A 186 15.06 12.84 -7.87
C GLU A 186 15.38 11.36 -7.70
N VAL A 187 14.41 10.43 -7.82
CA VAL A 187 14.67 8.99 -7.63
C VAL A 187 15.51 8.38 -8.74
N LEU A 188 15.43 8.90 -9.97
CA LEU A 188 16.15 8.35 -11.11
C LEU A 188 17.57 8.91 -11.27
N HIS A 189 17.82 10.15 -10.81
CA HIS A 189 19.06 10.87 -11.10
C HIS A 189 19.82 11.36 -9.86
N SER A 190 19.28 11.15 -8.65
CA SER A 190 19.91 11.57 -7.42
C SER A 190 21.27 10.93 -7.17
N SER A 191 22.13 11.68 -6.53
CA SER A 191 23.40 11.21 -5.97
C SER A 191 23.31 10.88 -4.46
N ARG A 192 22.10 10.82 -3.89
CA ARG A 192 21.91 10.46 -2.48
C ARG A 192 22.42 9.07 -2.21
N VAL A 193 22.96 8.89 -1.01
CA VAL A 193 23.36 7.55 -0.53
C VAL A 193 22.09 6.77 -0.19
N VAL A 194 21.88 5.67 -0.91
CA VAL A 194 20.70 4.82 -0.72
C VAL A 194 20.83 4.01 0.57
N GLY A 195 19.76 3.97 1.37
CA GLY A 195 19.71 3.20 2.62
C GLY A 195 20.73 3.71 3.65
N ALA A 196 20.97 5.02 3.70
CA ALA A 196 21.96 5.59 4.61
C ALA A 196 21.53 5.55 6.08
N ARG A 197 20.24 5.44 6.34
CA ARG A 197 19.65 5.48 7.69
C ARG A 197 19.26 4.08 8.14
N LEU A 198 20.17 3.43 8.88
CA LEU A 198 19.88 2.18 9.57
C LEU A 198 19.33 2.48 10.95
N LEU A 199 18.21 1.86 11.30
CA LEU A 199 17.56 2.05 12.58
C LEU A 199 17.97 0.96 13.56
N ASP A 200 18.01 1.31 14.84
CA ASP A 200 18.04 0.31 15.92
C ASP A 200 16.60 -0.05 16.29
N VAL A 201 16.03 -1.02 15.55
CA VAL A 201 14.63 -1.43 15.70
C VAL A 201 14.52 -2.49 16.78
N ASP A 202 13.69 -2.24 17.80
CA ASP A 202 13.23 -3.27 18.73
C ASP A 202 12.19 -4.15 18.02
N TYR A 203 12.59 -5.35 17.61
CA TYR A 203 11.74 -6.30 16.88
C TYR A 203 10.60 -6.87 17.73
N ALA A 204 10.73 -6.95 19.06
CA ALA A 204 9.62 -7.34 19.92
C ALA A 204 8.53 -6.27 19.90
N ARG A 205 8.92 -5.00 20.05
CA ARG A 205 8.00 -3.86 19.94
C ARG A 205 7.40 -3.71 18.55
N TYR A 206 8.19 -4.00 17.50
CA TYR A 206 7.72 -3.99 16.11
C TYR A 206 6.65 -5.07 15.90
N ALA A 207 6.89 -6.30 16.35
CA ALA A 207 5.93 -7.40 16.25
C ALA A 207 4.62 -7.09 17.00
N GLU A 208 4.69 -6.51 18.19
CA GLU A 208 3.52 -6.06 18.95
C GLU A 208 2.72 -5.02 18.18
N ALA A 209 3.39 -4.02 17.60
CA ALA A 209 2.73 -2.95 16.88
C ALA A 209 2.05 -3.43 15.58
N GLU A 210 2.67 -4.36 14.85
CA GLU A 210 2.01 -4.98 13.70
C GLU A 210 0.82 -5.85 14.11
N ALA A 211 0.96 -6.63 15.19
CA ALA A 211 -0.09 -7.51 15.70
C ALA A 211 -1.30 -6.76 16.29
N ALA A 212 -1.18 -5.46 16.59
CA ALA A 212 -2.31 -4.63 16.98
C ALA A 212 -3.31 -4.44 15.83
N LEU A 213 -2.83 -4.53 14.59
CA LEU A 213 -3.67 -4.45 13.39
C LEU A 213 -4.26 -5.81 13.06
N GLY A 214 -5.58 -5.92 13.05
CA GLY A 214 -6.31 -6.99 12.39
C GLY A 214 -6.27 -6.79 10.88
N TRP A 215 -6.03 -7.85 10.15
CA TRP A 215 -5.95 -7.88 8.69
C TRP A 215 -7.06 -8.74 8.13
N LEU A 216 -7.70 -8.28 7.06
CA LEU A 216 -8.65 -9.08 6.31
C LEU A 216 -8.47 -8.82 4.82
N ASN A 217 -8.40 -9.91 4.05
CA ASN A 217 -8.46 -9.92 2.60
C ASN A 217 -9.64 -10.79 2.15
N LEU A 218 -10.46 -10.23 1.26
CA LEU A 218 -11.57 -10.94 0.62
C LEU A 218 -11.40 -10.86 -0.89
N HIS A 219 -11.68 -11.98 -1.56
CA HIS A 219 -11.96 -12.07 -2.99
C HIS A 219 -13.28 -12.85 -3.18
N ALA A 220 -14.24 -12.25 -3.86
CA ALA A 220 -15.54 -12.87 -4.13
C ALA A 220 -16.02 -12.57 -5.55
N GLU A 221 -16.76 -13.52 -6.10
CA GLU A 221 -17.57 -13.32 -7.30
C GLU A 221 -19.01 -13.08 -6.88
N ILE A 222 -19.67 -12.11 -7.52
CA ILE A 222 -21.04 -11.73 -7.21
C ILE A 222 -21.88 -11.86 -8.48
N LEU A 223 -23.05 -12.49 -8.34
CA LEU A 223 -24.10 -12.50 -9.35
C LEU A 223 -25.33 -11.82 -8.77
N LEU A 224 -25.54 -10.58 -9.14
CA LEU A 224 -26.66 -9.77 -8.68
C LEU A 224 -27.99 -10.21 -9.33
N ARG A 225 -29.10 -10.04 -8.61
CA ARG A 225 -30.44 -10.25 -9.18
C ARG A 225 -30.85 -9.10 -10.10
N GLU A 226 -30.43 -7.88 -9.77
CA GLU A 226 -30.63 -6.70 -10.59
C GLU A 226 -29.24 -6.08 -10.87
N ALA A 227 -29.00 -5.77 -12.15
CA ALA A 227 -27.73 -5.20 -12.57
C ALA A 227 -27.43 -3.87 -11.87
N GLN A 228 -26.22 -3.71 -11.31
CA GLN A 228 -25.73 -2.49 -10.69
C GLN A 228 -24.39 -2.08 -11.32
N SER A 229 -24.04 -0.80 -11.23
CA SER A 229 -22.69 -0.36 -11.59
C SER A 229 -21.70 -0.69 -10.47
N PRO A 230 -20.38 -0.85 -10.77
CA PRO A 230 -19.37 -1.05 -9.73
C PRO A 230 -19.42 0.01 -8.62
N ALA A 231 -19.69 1.26 -8.97
CA ALA A 231 -19.82 2.32 -7.96
C ALA A 231 -21.04 2.13 -7.05
N ALA A 232 -22.15 1.65 -7.61
CA ALA A 232 -23.39 1.42 -6.85
C ALA A 232 -23.28 0.22 -5.90
N LEU A 233 -22.41 -0.75 -6.18
CA LEU A 233 -22.11 -1.87 -5.30
C LEU A 233 -21.05 -1.51 -4.25
N ALA A 234 -19.92 -0.93 -4.67
CA ALA A 234 -18.80 -0.65 -3.78
C ALA A 234 -19.08 0.45 -2.74
N GLY A 235 -19.80 1.51 -3.12
CA GLY A 235 -20.08 2.64 -2.23
C GLY A 235 -20.85 2.24 -0.97
N PRO A 236 -22.05 1.63 -1.08
CA PRO A 236 -22.82 1.18 0.08
C PRO A 236 -22.09 0.15 0.95
N LEU A 237 -21.27 -0.74 0.37
CA LEU A 237 -20.42 -1.66 1.12
C LEU A 237 -19.38 -0.93 1.95
N LEU A 238 -18.71 0.06 1.37
CA LEU A 238 -17.72 0.88 2.07
C LEU A 238 -18.35 1.62 3.25
N ASP A 239 -19.50 2.28 3.02
CA ASP A 239 -20.24 3.01 4.04
C ASP A 239 -20.76 2.09 5.16
N HIS A 240 -21.18 0.87 4.82
CA HIS A 240 -21.62 -0.10 5.80
C HIS A 240 -20.49 -0.56 6.70
N LEU A 241 -19.34 -0.92 6.11
CA LEU A 241 -18.15 -1.37 6.84
C LEU A 241 -17.57 -0.25 7.72
N ASP A 242 -17.51 0.99 7.23
CA ASP A 242 -17.07 2.14 8.05
C ASP A 242 -17.97 2.33 9.26
N ARG A 243 -19.30 2.31 9.08
CA ARG A 243 -20.24 2.43 10.20
C ARG A 243 -20.15 1.28 11.19
N ALA A 244 -19.97 0.04 10.72
CA ALA A 244 -19.82 -1.13 11.58
C ALA A 244 -18.56 -1.04 12.44
N LEU A 245 -17.41 -0.73 11.81
CA LEU A 245 -16.12 -0.56 12.50
C LEU A 245 -16.16 0.61 13.48
N THR A 246 -16.73 1.73 13.08
CA THR A 246 -16.89 2.91 13.94
C THR A 246 -17.77 2.59 15.15
N GLY A 247 -18.90 1.91 14.94
CA GLY A 247 -19.81 1.50 16.02
C GLY A 247 -19.19 0.52 17.00
N ALA A 248 -18.24 -0.30 16.54
CA ALA A 248 -17.47 -1.22 17.38
C ALA A 248 -16.24 -0.57 18.04
N GLY A 249 -15.94 0.71 17.76
CA GLY A 249 -14.77 1.40 18.29
C GLY A 249 -13.45 0.85 17.73
N MET A 250 -13.46 0.31 16.52
CA MET A 250 -12.29 -0.24 15.83
C MET A 250 -11.69 0.80 14.86
N PRO A 251 -10.54 1.40 15.18
CA PRO A 251 -9.91 2.38 14.31
C PRO A 251 -9.46 1.77 12.98
N ILE A 252 -9.89 2.37 11.88
CA ILE A 252 -9.49 1.99 10.53
C ILE A 252 -8.11 2.56 10.23
N ALA A 253 -7.16 1.69 9.84
CA ALA A 253 -5.88 2.10 9.25
C ALA A 253 -6.02 2.25 7.74
N HIS A 254 -6.67 1.29 7.06
CA HIS A 254 -7.27 1.48 5.75
C HIS A 254 -8.37 0.44 5.48
N LEU A 255 -9.36 0.84 4.69
CA LEU A 255 -10.35 -0.03 4.05
C LEU A 255 -10.33 0.30 2.57
N LYS A 256 -10.07 -0.70 1.72
CA LYS A 256 -10.10 -0.59 0.26
C LYS A 256 -11.08 -1.62 -0.29
N ILE A 257 -11.87 -1.18 -1.25
CA ILE A 257 -12.76 -2.03 -2.05
C ILE A 257 -12.39 -1.82 -3.52
N PHE A 258 -12.22 -2.90 -4.24
CA PHE A 258 -12.11 -2.93 -5.68
C PHE A 258 -13.25 -3.79 -6.22
N ASP A 259 -14.07 -3.22 -7.07
CA ASP A 259 -15.16 -3.91 -7.74
C ASP A 259 -15.01 -3.76 -9.25
N GLN A 260 -15.00 -4.89 -9.93
CA GLN A 260 -14.84 -4.98 -11.39
C GLN A 260 -16.02 -5.70 -12.02
N ALA A 261 -16.56 -5.10 -13.08
CA ALA A 261 -17.55 -5.69 -13.97
C ALA A 261 -17.06 -5.61 -15.42
N GLU A 262 -17.81 -6.19 -16.36
CA GLU A 262 -17.47 -6.11 -17.79
C GLU A 262 -17.45 -4.68 -18.33
N SER A 263 -18.18 -3.78 -17.69
CA SER A 263 -18.31 -2.36 -18.07
C SER A 263 -17.19 -1.46 -17.56
N GLY A 264 -16.35 -1.93 -16.63
CA GLY A 264 -15.29 -1.17 -15.99
C GLY A 264 -15.05 -1.57 -14.55
N TYR A 265 -14.29 -0.78 -13.82
CA TYR A 265 -13.99 -1.03 -12.41
C TYR A 265 -14.10 0.24 -11.57
N VAL A 266 -14.31 0.05 -10.28
CA VAL A 266 -14.20 1.12 -9.28
C VAL A 266 -13.31 0.61 -8.13
N LYS A 267 -12.35 1.45 -7.74
CA LYS A 267 -11.58 1.30 -6.52
C LYS A 267 -12.00 2.42 -5.58
N ALA A 268 -12.47 2.08 -4.39
CA ALA A 268 -12.84 3.03 -3.36
C ALA A 268 -12.16 2.72 -2.04
N GLY A 269 -11.91 3.71 -1.20
CA GLY A 269 -11.31 3.45 0.10
C GLY A 269 -11.27 4.64 1.05
N ILE A 270 -11.10 4.32 2.34
CA ILE A 270 -10.91 5.26 3.44
C ILE A 270 -9.69 4.88 4.28
N VAL A 271 -9.13 5.87 4.97
CA VAL A 271 -7.89 5.73 5.79
C VAL A 271 -8.12 6.09 7.27
N ALA A 272 -9.36 6.32 7.65
CA ALA A 272 -9.81 6.54 9.03
C ALA A 272 -11.33 6.40 9.07
N ASN A 273 -11.88 6.14 10.25
CA ASN A 273 -13.31 6.10 10.48
C ASN A 273 -13.95 7.46 10.14
N GLY A 274 -15.06 7.43 9.39
CA GLY A 274 -15.79 8.61 8.96
C GLY A 274 -15.01 9.53 8.01
N ALA A 275 -13.88 9.08 7.46
CA ALA A 275 -13.16 9.84 6.46
C ALA A 275 -13.94 9.89 5.14
N GLU A 276 -13.80 10.99 4.40
CA GLU A 276 -14.38 11.09 3.06
C GLU A 276 -13.77 10.02 2.14
N PRO A 277 -14.62 9.17 1.51
CA PRO A 277 -14.15 8.13 0.61
C PRO A 277 -13.42 8.72 -0.61
N ARG A 278 -12.33 8.07 -1.02
CA ARG A 278 -11.69 8.35 -2.30
C ARG A 278 -12.00 7.22 -3.25
N ALA A 279 -12.48 7.58 -4.43
CA ALA A 279 -12.78 6.64 -5.50
C ALA A 279 -11.96 6.97 -6.75
N ASP A 280 -11.59 5.91 -7.47
CA ASP A 280 -10.86 5.93 -8.74
C ASP A 280 -11.45 4.87 -9.68
N GLY A 281 -11.21 5.01 -10.97
CA GLY A 281 -11.76 4.12 -11.99
C GLY A 281 -12.93 4.74 -12.74
N ASP A 282 -13.80 3.90 -13.30
CA ASP A 282 -14.96 4.34 -14.10
C ASP A 282 -16.21 4.45 -13.23
N LEU A 283 -16.39 5.60 -12.59
CA LEU A 283 -17.56 5.87 -11.75
C LEU A 283 -18.89 5.90 -12.54
N ALA A 284 -18.81 6.03 -13.87
CA ALA A 284 -19.96 6.04 -14.78
C ALA A 284 -20.14 4.70 -15.53
N ALA A 285 -19.40 3.65 -15.12
CA ALA A 285 -19.54 2.32 -15.71
C ALA A 285 -21.00 1.87 -15.71
N SER A 286 -21.39 1.17 -16.78
CA SER A 286 -22.76 0.67 -16.95
C SER A 286 -23.07 -0.42 -15.90
N PRO A 287 -24.34 -0.58 -15.51
CA PRO A 287 -24.76 -1.69 -14.66
C PRO A 287 -24.43 -3.05 -15.29
N ALA A 288 -24.03 -4.00 -14.45
CA ALA A 288 -23.78 -5.39 -14.79
C ALA A 288 -24.35 -6.32 -13.71
N GLU A 289 -24.61 -7.58 -14.04
CA GLU A 289 -25.03 -8.58 -13.06
C GLU A 289 -23.84 -9.29 -12.41
N ARG A 290 -22.71 -9.41 -13.13
CA ARG A 290 -21.52 -10.11 -12.66
C ARG A 290 -20.45 -9.13 -12.23
N HIS A 291 -19.94 -9.36 -11.00
CA HIS A 291 -18.90 -8.54 -10.40
C HIS A 291 -17.81 -9.43 -9.80
N GLU A 292 -16.59 -8.94 -9.82
CA GLU A 292 -15.45 -9.45 -9.06
C GLU A 292 -15.12 -8.43 -7.97
N LEU A 293 -15.29 -8.82 -6.71
CA LEU A 293 -15.12 -7.96 -5.55
C LEU A 293 -13.86 -8.34 -4.77
N VAL A 294 -13.01 -7.37 -4.51
CA VAL A 294 -11.85 -7.51 -3.60
C VAL A 294 -11.96 -6.48 -2.48
N ILE A 295 -11.79 -6.94 -1.24
CA ILE A 295 -11.74 -6.07 -0.06
C ILE A 295 -10.44 -6.30 0.70
N ASN A 296 -9.71 -5.22 0.95
CA ASN A 296 -8.58 -5.24 1.88
C ASN A 296 -8.89 -4.29 3.05
N LEU A 297 -8.99 -4.85 4.25
CA LEU A 297 -9.28 -4.13 5.49
C LEU A 297 -8.15 -4.30 6.50
N ARG A 298 -7.69 -3.19 7.05
CA ARG A 298 -6.69 -3.12 8.14
C ARG A 298 -7.26 -2.19 9.21
N ALA A 299 -7.52 -2.73 10.38
CA ALA A 299 -8.09 -1.97 11.50
C ALA A 299 -7.51 -2.46 12.83
N ILE A 300 -7.48 -1.60 13.83
CA ILE A 300 -7.09 -2.01 15.19
C ILE A 300 -8.24 -2.83 15.78
N GLY A 301 -8.01 -4.13 15.99
CA GLY A 301 -9.03 -5.03 16.52
C GLY A 301 -8.79 -6.50 16.20
N GLU A 302 -9.72 -7.34 16.64
CA GLU A 302 -9.64 -8.78 16.46
C GLU A 302 -10.01 -9.20 15.04
N PRO A 303 -9.21 -10.06 14.38
CA PRO A 303 -9.49 -10.56 13.03
C PRO A 303 -10.87 -11.22 12.88
N THR A 304 -11.30 -11.95 13.92
CA THR A 304 -12.64 -12.60 13.93
C THR A 304 -13.77 -11.60 13.89
N SER A 305 -13.60 -10.41 14.47
CA SER A 305 -14.59 -9.34 14.39
C SER A 305 -14.63 -8.73 12.99
N LEU A 306 -13.48 -8.58 12.34
CA LEU A 306 -13.41 -8.11 10.95
C LEU A 306 -14.10 -9.11 10.00
N ASP A 307 -13.84 -10.41 10.16
CA ASP A 307 -14.49 -11.48 9.39
C ASP A 307 -16.01 -11.42 9.52
N ALA A 308 -16.51 -11.31 10.76
CA ALA A 308 -17.96 -11.23 11.00
C ALA A 308 -18.60 -10.00 10.36
N MET A 309 -17.95 -8.82 10.44
CA MET A 309 -18.46 -7.58 9.85
C MET A 309 -18.48 -7.64 8.32
N VAL A 310 -17.44 -8.22 7.71
CA VAL A 310 -17.38 -8.36 6.24
C VAL A 310 -18.44 -9.36 5.77
N ARG A 311 -18.65 -10.47 6.47
CA ARG A 311 -19.73 -11.41 6.13
C ARG A 311 -21.13 -10.77 6.25
N ASP A 312 -21.40 -10.02 7.34
CA ASP A 312 -22.65 -9.26 7.47
C ASP A 312 -22.84 -8.25 6.31
N ALA A 313 -21.77 -7.62 5.86
CA ALA A 313 -21.82 -6.72 4.71
C ALA A 313 -22.14 -7.46 3.41
N LEU A 314 -21.55 -8.65 3.19
CA LEU A 314 -21.82 -9.48 2.01
C LEU A 314 -23.23 -10.05 2.01
N ASP A 315 -23.78 -10.44 3.16
CA ASP A 315 -25.14 -10.97 3.31
C ASP A 315 -26.24 -9.95 2.95
N ARG A 316 -25.88 -8.66 2.84
CA ARG A 316 -26.79 -7.58 2.42
C ARG A 316 -26.86 -7.39 0.91
N ILE A 317 -25.99 -8.04 0.17
CA ILE A 317 -26.00 -7.97 -1.30
C ILE A 317 -27.17 -8.78 -1.83
N ASP A 318 -28.02 -8.14 -2.64
CA ASP A 318 -29.13 -8.83 -3.29
C ASP A 318 -28.63 -9.61 -4.51
N GLY A 319 -28.12 -10.81 -4.25
CA GLY A 319 -27.48 -11.67 -5.25
C GLY A 319 -26.90 -12.94 -4.64
N GLU A 320 -26.22 -13.69 -5.47
CA GLU A 320 -25.39 -14.82 -5.07
C GLU A 320 -23.94 -14.36 -4.89
N VAL A 321 -23.38 -14.57 -3.70
CA VAL A 321 -21.98 -14.24 -3.38
C VAL A 321 -21.19 -15.53 -3.24
N THR A 322 -20.21 -15.75 -4.12
CA THR A 322 -19.28 -16.86 -4.06
C THR A 322 -17.93 -16.38 -3.55
N ILE A 323 -17.64 -16.65 -2.27
CA ILE A 323 -16.34 -16.31 -1.67
C ILE A 323 -15.27 -17.26 -2.24
N ARG A 324 -14.27 -16.68 -2.93
CA ARG A 324 -13.11 -17.41 -3.47
C ARG A 324 -11.98 -17.47 -2.45
N HIS A 325 -11.79 -16.41 -1.73
CA HIS A 325 -10.83 -16.30 -0.63
C HIS A 325 -11.36 -15.35 0.45
N LEU A 326 -11.16 -15.72 1.69
CA LEU A 326 -11.39 -14.84 2.84
C LEU A 326 -10.40 -15.24 3.94
N GLY A 327 -9.43 -14.38 4.16
CA GLY A 327 -8.42 -14.53 5.21
C GLY A 327 -8.52 -13.38 6.21
N ALA A 328 -8.72 -13.69 7.49
CA ALA A 328 -8.65 -12.72 8.57
C ALA A 328 -7.61 -13.18 9.59
N PHE A 329 -6.57 -12.37 9.83
CA PHE A 329 -5.40 -12.78 10.62
C PHE A 329 -4.72 -11.58 11.28
N ARG A 330 -3.77 -11.87 12.16
CA ARG A 330 -2.75 -10.93 12.62
C ARG A 330 -1.42 -11.25 11.94
N PRO A 331 -0.64 -10.25 11.54
CA PRO A 331 0.70 -10.49 11.03
C PRO A 331 1.53 -11.34 12.01
N ALA A 332 2.29 -12.28 11.47
CA ALA A 332 3.29 -13.00 12.25
C ALA A 332 4.45 -12.05 12.61
N PRO A 333 5.15 -12.28 13.72
CA PRO A 333 6.35 -11.52 14.06
C PRO A 333 7.34 -11.50 12.89
N PRO A 334 7.89 -10.33 12.51
CA PRO A 334 8.80 -10.20 11.39
C PRO A 334 10.10 -10.96 11.66
N GLN A 335 10.50 -11.78 10.68
CA GLN A 335 11.73 -12.57 10.68
C GLN A 335 12.48 -12.32 9.37
N PRO A 336 13.25 -11.21 9.26
CA PRO A 336 13.91 -10.87 8.03
C PRO A 336 14.97 -11.90 7.65
N GLU A 337 15.05 -12.28 6.38
CA GLU A 337 16.08 -13.18 5.85
C GLU A 337 17.48 -12.57 6.00
N HIS A 338 17.58 -11.25 5.90
CA HIS A 338 18.81 -10.49 6.07
C HIS A 338 18.56 -9.26 6.93
N ARG A 339 19.55 -8.89 7.75
CA ARG A 339 19.57 -7.62 8.46
C ARG A 339 21.02 -7.13 8.61
N PHE A 340 21.30 -5.97 8.11
CA PHE A 340 22.59 -5.32 8.20
C PHE A 340 22.59 -4.30 9.34
N THR A 341 23.67 -4.24 10.08
CA THR A 341 23.91 -3.24 11.14
C THR A 341 24.79 -2.08 10.67
N GLU A 342 25.40 -2.23 9.49
CA GLU A 342 26.27 -1.23 8.87
C GLU A 342 25.87 -1.02 7.41
N VAL A 343 26.09 0.19 6.91
CA VAL A 343 25.82 0.52 5.49
C VAL A 343 26.79 -0.25 4.60
N ALA A 344 26.25 -1.08 3.71
CA ALA A 344 27.10 -1.79 2.74
C ALA A 344 27.81 -0.79 1.84
N GLY A 345 29.11 -0.99 1.64
CA GLY A 345 29.93 -0.16 0.76
C GLY A 345 29.36 -0.18 -0.66
N GLY A 346 29.21 1.00 -1.25
CA GLY A 346 28.79 1.19 -2.63
C GLY A 346 29.89 0.85 -3.64
#